data_ca97ec14512130463cebbf3312d9d0cb
#
_entry.id   ca97ec14512130463cebbf3312d9d0cb
#
_cell.length_a   1.000
_cell.length_b   1.000
_cell.length_c   1.000
_cell.angle_alpha   90.00
_cell.angle_beta   90.00
_cell.angle_gamma   90.00
#
_symmetry.space_group_name_H-M   'P 1'
#
loop_
_entity.id
_entity.type
_entity.pdbx_description
1 polymer ?
#
loop_
_entity_poly.entity_id
_entity_poly.type
_entity_poly.pdbx_seq_one_letter_code
_entity_poly.pdbx_strand_id
1 'polypeptide(L)'
;EIPLRLVGSEMCIRDSHMFGRSVILLVDHTQDGTMGLVMNKPLPLFLNDLLSEIDCREDIPIYKGGPISTDTLFYLHTLENIADSLPIANGFYLNGDFAAIKQFMAEGNSIKGKIRFFLGYSGWESGQLKQEIEENTWLVDKADIPSLMDEKASKNLWKDALGKLGGKYEMWSRFPQIPTLN
;
A
#
# COMPACT_ATOMS: atom_id res chain seq x y z
N GLU A 1 9.53 -15.94 2.26
CA GLU A 1 8.13 -15.96 1.78
C GLU A 1 7.94 -14.89 0.72
N ILE A 2 7.04 -15.13 -0.24
CA ILE A 2 6.70 -14.13 -1.25
C ILE A 2 5.55 -13.32 -0.68
N PRO A 3 5.67 -11.98 -0.59
CA PRO A 3 4.60 -11.16 -0.07
C PRO A 3 3.37 -11.25 -0.98
N LEU A 4 2.18 -11.25 -0.38
CA LEU A 4 0.91 -11.27 -1.10
C LEU A 4 0.30 -9.88 -1.15
N ARG A 5 -0.38 -9.58 -2.25
CA ARG A 5 -1.22 -8.40 -2.41
C ARG A 5 -2.66 -8.78 -2.67
N LEU A 6 -3.56 -7.94 -2.20
CA LEU A 6 -4.97 -7.99 -2.52
C LEU A 6 -5.28 -6.94 -3.60
N VAL A 7 -6.03 -7.34 -4.58
CA VAL A 7 -6.54 -6.45 -5.63
C VAL A 7 -8.04 -6.37 -5.46
N GLY A 8 -8.55 -5.19 -5.11
CA GLY A 8 -9.98 -4.96 -4.92
C GLY A 8 -10.75 -5.21 -6.23
N SER A 9 -11.79 -6.02 -6.15
CA SER A 9 -12.71 -6.22 -7.27
C SER A 9 -13.60 -4.99 -7.49
N GLU A 10 -14.20 -4.85 -8.68
CA GLU A 10 -15.21 -3.79 -8.89
C GLU A 10 -16.45 -3.98 -8.02
N MET A 11 -16.70 -5.19 -7.52
CA MET A 11 -17.83 -5.48 -6.63
C MET A 11 -17.65 -4.92 -5.22
N CYS A 12 -16.42 -4.51 -4.83
CA CYS A 12 -16.20 -3.71 -3.61
C CYS A 12 -16.96 -2.37 -3.60
N ILE A 13 -17.67 -2.05 -4.67
CA ILE A 13 -18.46 -0.80 -4.79
C ILE A 13 -19.64 -0.77 -3.81
N ARG A 14 -20.06 -1.92 -3.25
CA ARG A 14 -21.31 -1.97 -2.47
C ARG A 14 -21.24 -1.32 -1.11
N ASP A 15 -20.09 -1.31 -0.42
CA ASP A 15 -20.04 -0.87 0.97
C ASP A 15 -18.89 0.08 1.35
N SER A 16 -17.93 0.37 0.50
CA SER A 16 -16.95 1.42 0.80
C SER A 16 -16.29 2.00 -0.45
N HIS A 17 -16.55 3.28 -0.71
CA HIS A 17 -15.78 4.10 -1.65
C HIS A 17 -14.27 4.11 -1.35
N MET A 18 -13.86 3.56 -0.21
CA MET A 18 -12.47 3.55 0.26
C MET A 18 -11.60 2.51 -0.42
N PHE A 19 -12.13 1.32 -0.67
CA PHE A 19 -11.35 0.20 -1.21
C PHE A 19 -11.57 -0.05 -2.71
N GLY A 20 -12.47 0.69 -3.34
CA GLY A 20 -12.65 0.61 -4.79
C GLY A 20 -11.33 0.82 -5.52
N ARG A 21 -10.94 -0.13 -6.38
CA ARG A 21 -9.69 -0.12 -7.14
C ARG A 21 -8.42 0.00 -6.29
N SER A 22 -8.45 -0.52 -5.08
CA SER A 22 -7.28 -0.55 -4.20
C SER A 22 -6.40 -1.76 -4.49
N VAL A 23 -5.10 -1.57 -4.30
CA VAL A 23 -4.12 -2.64 -4.20
C VAL A 23 -3.55 -2.59 -2.79
N ILE A 24 -3.71 -3.67 -2.04
CA ILE A 24 -3.29 -3.74 -0.64
C ILE A 24 -2.16 -4.75 -0.51
N LEU A 25 -1.03 -4.32 0.03
CA LEU A 25 0.06 -5.22 0.42
C LEU A 25 -0.27 -5.78 1.80
N LEU A 26 -0.30 -7.09 1.93
CA LEU A 26 -0.39 -7.74 3.25
C LEU A 26 0.98 -7.69 3.92
N VAL A 27 1.04 -7.08 5.09
CA VAL A 27 2.28 -6.86 5.85
C VAL A 27 2.39 -7.77 7.06
N ASP A 28 1.25 -8.22 7.60
CA ASP A 28 1.19 -9.20 8.67
C ASP A 28 -0.07 -10.08 8.52
N HIS A 29 0.09 -11.37 8.80
CA HIS A 29 -1.01 -12.33 8.75
C HIS A 29 -0.82 -13.39 9.83
N THR A 30 -1.70 -13.37 10.81
CA THR A 30 -1.70 -14.30 11.96
C THR A 30 -3.07 -14.97 12.10
N GLN A 31 -3.18 -15.85 13.09
CA GLN A 31 -4.48 -16.44 13.45
C GLN A 31 -5.45 -15.40 14.03
N ASP A 32 -4.93 -14.33 14.62
CA ASP A 32 -5.73 -13.29 15.29
C ASP A 32 -6.23 -12.22 14.30
N GLY A 33 -5.60 -12.10 13.13
CA GLY A 33 -6.01 -11.16 12.12
C GLY A 33 -4.98 -10.92 11.02
N THR A 34 -5.30 -9.98 10.16
CA THR A 34 -4.45 -9.59 9.03
C THR A 34 -4.31 -8.09 8.96
N MET A 35 -3.12 -7.61 8.69
CA MET A 35 -2.82 -6.20 8.45
C MET A 35 -2.32 -5.98 7.03
N GLY A 36 -2.77 -4.89 6.41
CA GLY A 36 -2.32 -4.49 5.08
C GLY A 36 -2.23 -2.98 4.89
N LEU A 37 -1.52 -2.55 3.86
CA LEU A 37 -1.37 -1.16 3.47
C LEU A 37 -1.86 -0.94 2.05
N VAL A 38 -2.76 0.03 1.86
CA VAL A 38 -3.22 0.43 0.52
C VAL A 38 -2.09 1.16 -0.18
N MET A 39 -1.65 0.62 -1.31
CA MET A 39 -0.44 1.06 -2.01
C MET A 39 -0.68 2.16 -3.05
N ASN A 40 -1.91 2.38 -3.50
CA ASN A 40 -2.19 3.20 -4.68
C ASN A 40 -3.17 4.36 -4.45
N LYS A 41 -3.29 4.83 -3.21
CA LYS A 41 -4.16 5.97 -2.85
C LYS A 41 -3.32 7.11 -2.25
N PRO A 42 -2.70 7.99 -3.08
CA PRO A 42 -1.97 9.13 -2.56
C PRO A 42 -2.92 10.11 -1.86
N LEU A 43 -2.46 10.71 -0.78
CA LEU A 43 -3.13 11.81 -0.08
C LEU A 43 -2.68 13.15 -0.68
N PRO A 44 -3.50 14.20 -0.58
CA PRO A 44 -3.13 15.55 -1.01
C PRO A 44 -2.28 16.26 0.06
N LEU A 45 -1.27 15.56 0.58
CA LEU A 45 -0.34 16.08 1.59
C LEU A 45 1.02 15.36 1.47
N PHE A 46 2.06 16.02 1.93
CA PHE A 46 3.43 15.51 1.90
C PHE A 46 3.96 15.30 3.32
N LEU A 47 4.98 14.47 3.48
CA LEU A 47 5.62 14.21 4.76
C LEU A 47 6.20 15.50 5.35
N ASN A 48 6.71 16.39 4.50
CA ASN A 48 7.23 17.70 4.85
C ASN A 48 6.19 18.60 5.54
N ASP A 49 4.90 18.41 5.21
CA ASP A 49 3.79 19.15 5.85
C ASP A 49 3.50 18.65 7.26
N LEU A 50 3.76 17.36 7.52
CA LEU A 50 3.52 16.74 8.83
C LEU A 50 4.71 16.89 9.78
N LEU A 51 5.91 16.87 9.25
CA LEU A 51 7.15 16.81 10.01
C LEU A 51 8.09 17.94 9.56
N SER A 52 7.92 19.10 10.15
CA SER A 52 8.72 20.30 9.88
C SER A 52 10.22 20.15 10.15
N GLU A 53 10.60 19.10 10.88
CA GLU A 53 12.00 18.79 11.22
C GLU A 53 12.74 18.05 10.10
N ILE A 54 12.03 17.65 9.04
CA ILE A 54 12.65 16.94 7.92
C ILE A 54 13.09 17.94 6.89
N ASP A 55 14.40 18.18 6.84
CA ASP A 55 15.02 18.97 5.78
C ASP A 55 15.18 18.08 4.52
N CYS A 56 14.09 17.91 3.80
CA CYS A 56 14.07 17.16 2.56
C CYS A 56 13.84 18.10 1.38
N ARG A 57 14.72 18.02 0.38
CA ARG A 57 14.65 18.89 -0.83
C ARG A 57 13.51 18.53 -1.75
N GLU A 58 12.89 17.36 -1.58
CA GLU A 58 11.81 16.86 -2.41
C GLU A 58 10.53 16.72 -1.58
N ASP A 59 9.39 17.00 -2.20
CA ASP A 59 8.09 16.69 -1.61
C ASP A 59 7.89 15.18 -1.55
N ILE A 60 7.71 14.66 -0.34
CA ILE A 60 7.58 13.22 -0.09
C ILE A 60 6.10 12.88 0.00
N PRO A 61 5.54 12.16 -0.98
CA PRO A 61 4.12 11.83 -0.97
C PRO A 61 3.78 10.85 0.15
N ILE A 62 2.61 11.06 0.76
CA ILE A 62 2.01 10.13 1.73
C ILE A 62 0.81 9.45 1.08
N TYR A 63 0.63 8.18 1.39
CA TYR A 63 -0.48 7.36 0.91
C TYR A 63 -1.45 7.06 2.05
N LYS A 64 -2.72 6.88 1.70
CA LYS A 64 -3.71 6.37 2.64
C LYS A 64 -3.53 4.87 2.78
N GLY A 65 -2.95 4.41 3.89
CA GLY A 65 -2.73 2.98 4.15
C GLY A 65 -4.00 2.21 4.47
N GLY A 66 -5.00 2.90 5.03
CA GLY A 66 -6.30 2.31 5.36
C GLY A 66 -7.13 3.16 6.33
N PRO A 67 -8.27 2.63 6.80
CA PRO A 67 -9.19 3.36 7.67
C PRO A 67 -8.86 3.34 9.16
N ILE A 68 -7.93 2.47 9.58
CA ILE A 68 -7.60 2.26 10.99
C ILE A 68 -6.39 3.11 11.34
N SER A 69 -6.40 3.78 12.52
CA SER A 69 -5.30 4.62 13.02
C SER A 69 -4.80 5.64 11.98
N THR A 70 -5.73 6.42 11.44
CA THR A 70 -5.47 7.37 10.32
C THR A 70 -4.56 8.54 10.69
N ASP A 71 -4.21 8.69 11.95
CA ASP A 71 -3.25 9.63 12.52
C ASP A 71 -1.86 9.04 12.77
N THR A 72 -1.70 7.75 12.51
CA THR A 72 -0.43 7.03 12.71
C THR A 72 0.31 6.87 11.39
N LEU A 73 1.59 7.24 11.41
CA LEU A 73 2.49 7.11 10.26
C LEU A 73 3.12 5.71 10.24
N PHE A 74 2.94 5.04 9.11
CA PHE A 74 3.62 3.79 8.77
C PHE A 74 4.54 4.02 7.59
N TYR A 75 5.59 3.23 7.47
CA TYR A 75 6.47 3.28 6.31
C TYR A 75 7.02 1.90 5.94
N LEU A 76 7.11 1.69 4.65
CA LEU A 76 7.75 0.53 4.03
C LEU A 76 9.11 0.95 3.51
N HIS A 77 10.12 0.10 3.65
CA HIS A 77 11.46 0.40 3.14
C HIS A 77 12.25 -0.84 2.73
N THR A 78 13.26 -0.59 1.92
CA THR A 78 14.24 -1.61 1.48
C THR A 78 15.61 -1.39 2.12
N LEU A 79 15.71 -0.53 3.12
CA LEU A 79 16.96 -0.25 3.81
C LEU A 79 17.29 -1.40 4.77
N GLU A 80 18.50 -1.91 4.67
CA GLU A 80 19.01 -2.91 5.60
C GLU A 80 19.47 -2.25 6.91
N ASN A 81 19.47 -3.03 7.99
CA ASN A 81 20.01 -2.63 9.29
C ASN A 81 19.31 -1.45 10.00
N ILE A 82 18.04 -1.18 9.66
CA ILE A 82 17.21 -0.30 10.48
C ILE A 82 16.72 -1.11 11.70
N ALA A 83 17.06 -0.66 12.91
CA ALA A 83 16.64 -1.33 14.14
C ALA A 83 15.11 -1.40 14.24
N ASP A 84 14.58 -2.42 14.90
CA ASP A 84 13.17 -2.64 15.18
C ASP A 84 12.25 -2.72 13.93
N SER A 85 12.83 -2.90 12.74
CA SER A 85 12.06 -3.12 11.52
C SER A 85 11.44 -4.50 11.48
N LEU A 86 10.17 -4.58 11.11
CA LEU A 86 9.46 -5.84 10.89
C LEU A 86 9.74 -6.34 9.46
N PRO A 87 10.41 -7.49 9.28
CA PRO A 87 10.64 -8.05 7.96
C PRO A 87 9.32 -8.59 7.36
N ILE A 88 8.96 -8.10 6.17
CA ILE A 88 7.77 -8.57 5.41
C ILE A 88 8.21 -9.62 4.39
N ALA A 89 9.32 -9.37 3.71
CA ALA A 89 9.94 -10.26 2.73
C ALA A 89 11.44 -9.99 2.69
N ASN A 90 12.18 -10.79 1.91
CA ASN A 90 13.60 -10.60 1.75
C ASN A 90 13.93 -9.20 1.23
N GLY A 91 14.61 -8.40 2.04
CA GLY A 91 14.99 -7.01 1.74
C GLY A 91 13.81 -6.01 1.74
N PHE A 92 12.69 -6.34 2.41
CA PHE A 92 11.52 -5.47 2.49
C PHE A 92 10.95 -5.45 3.91
N TYR A 93 10.82 -4.27 4.49
CA TYR A 93 10.57 -4.06 5.90
C TYR A 93 9.47 -3.04 6.15
N LEU A 94 8.76 -3.20 7.27
CA LEU A 94 7.78 -2.26 7.80
C LEU A 94 8.35 -1.59 9.05
N ASN A 95 8.23 -0.24 9.11
CA ASN A 95 8.61 0.58 10.25
C ASN A 95 10.07 0.38 10.70
N GLY A 96 10.37 0.61 11.97
CA GLY A 96 11.68 0.53 12.57
C GLY A 96 12.10 1.84 13.23
N ASP A 97 13.38 2.04 13.45
CA ASP A 97 13.91 3.28 14.01
C ASP A 97 13.73 4.46 13.05
N PHE A 98 12.77 5.32 13.35
CA PHE A 98 12.47 6.49 12.54
C PHE A 98 13.59 7.55 12.58
N ALA A 99 14.41 7.57 13.63
CA ALA A 99 15.56 8.48 13.68
C ALA A 99 16.59 8.11 12.61
N ALA A 100 16.81 6.81 12.37
CA ALA A 100 17.68 6.34 11.29
C ALA A 100 17.11 6.69 9.90
N ILE A 101 15.80 6.63 9.71
CA ILE A 101 15.12 7.07 8.46
C ILE A 101 15.31 8.58 8.25
N LYS A 102 15.13 9.39 9.30
CA LYS A 102 15.35 10.85 9.23
C LYS A 102 16.82 11.16 8.87
N GLN A 103 17.76 10.47 9.51
CA GLN A 103 19.18 10.65 9.20
C GLN A 103 19.50 10.29 7.75
N PHE A 104 18.99 9.18 7.24
CA PHE A 104 19.16 8.76 5.85
C PHE A 104 18.68 9.84 4.87
N MET A 105 17.55 10.48 5.16
CA MET A 105 17.03 11.59 4.34
C MET A 105 17.88 12.86 4.47
N ALA A 106 18.30 13.21 5.69
CA ALA A 106 19.12 14.39 5.97
C ALA A 106 20.52 14.34 5.31
N GLU A 107 21.05 13.15 5.10
CA GLU A 107 22.30 12.91 4.36
C GLU A 107 22.14 13.15 2.84
N GLY A 108 20.94 13.49 2.37
CA GLY A 108 20.65 13.76 0.95
C GLY A 108 20.44 12.50 0.11
N ASN A 109 20.24 11.35 0.76
CA ASN A 109 19.93 10.12 0.05
C ASN A 109 18.54 10.17 -0.57
N SER A 110 18.40 9.66 -1.79
CA SER A 110 17.09 9.53 -2.43
C SER A 110 16.27 8.43 -1.77
N ILE A 111 15.02 8.75 -1.45
CA ILE A 111 14.03 7.80 -0.92
C ILE A 111 13.23 7.11 -2.03
N LYS A 112 13.29 7.60 -3.27
CA LYS A 112 12.52 7.06 -4.40
C LYS A 112 12.83 5.58 -4.62
N GLY A 113 11.77 4.77 -4.60
CA GLY A 113 11.89 3.32 -4.70
C GLY A 113 12.45 2.62 -3.47
N LYS A 114 12.84 3.36 -2.42
CA LYS A 114 13.44 2.82 -1.19
C LYS A 114 12.56 2.96 0.03
N ILE A 115 11.83 4.06 0.17
CA ILE A 115 10.97 4.32 1.33
C ILE A 115 9.63 4.85 0.83
N ARG A 116 8.54 4.40 1.45
CA ARG A 116 7.18 4.83 1.14
C ARG A 116 6.37 5.01 2.41
N PHE A 117 5.65 6.13 2.53
CA PHE A 117 4.95 6.56 3.75
C PHE A 117 3.45 6.42 3.61
N PHE A 118 2.79 6.05 4.72
CA PHE A 118 1.36 5.81 4.79
C PHE A 118 0.76 6.38 6.05
N LEU A 119 -0.45 6.90 5.97
CA LEU A 119 -1.28 7.18 7.14
C LEU A 119 -2.35 6.09 7.27
N GLY A 120 -2.40 5.51 8.47
CA GLY A 120 -3.31 4.42 8.79
C GLY A 120 -2.98 3.10 8.10
N TYR A 121 -3.79 2.10 8.39
CA TYR A 121 -3.67 0.76 7.83
C TYR A 121 -5.04 0.12 7.59
N SER A 122 -5.06 -0.99 6.86
CA SER A 122 -6.23 -1.85 6.66
C SER A 122 -6.11 -3.08 7.53
N GLY A 123 -7.15 -3.43 8.25
CA GLY A 123 -7.17 -4.56 9.16
C GLY A 123 -8.36 -5.47 8.92
N TRP A 124 -8.16 -6.76 9.08
CA TRP A 124 -9.18 -7.80 9.05
C TRP A 124 -9.09 -8.62 10.34
N GLU A 125 -10.24 -8.87 10.94
CA GLU A 125 -10.35 -9.80 12.05
C GLU A 125 -10.07 -11.25 11.61
N SER A 126 -9.88 -12.14 12.58
CA SER A 126 -9.68 -13.56 12.32
C SER A 126 -10.79 -14.13 11.41
N GLY A 127 -10.39 -14.72 10.29
CA GLY A 127 -11.32 -15.31 9.30
C GLY A 127 -12.02 -14.32 8.36
N GLN A 128 -12.06 -13.02 8.67
CA GLN A 128 -12.74 -12.01 7.84
C GLN A 128 -12.15 -11.94 6.43
N LEU A 129 -10.83 -11.82 6.32
CA LEU A 129 -10.18 -11.75 4.99
C LEU A 129 -10.48 -13.00 4.14
N LYS A 130 -10.49 -14.18 4.75
CA LYS A 130 -10.80 -15.43 4.05
C LYS A 130 -12.22 -15.39 3.48
N GLN A 131 -13.20 -14.94 4.27
CA GLN A 131 -14.59 -14.79 3.83
C GLN A 131 -14.68 -13.80 2.66
N GLU A 132 -14.05 -12.63 2.76
CA GLU A 132 -14.07 -11.61 1.70
C GLU A 132 -13.40 -12.10 0.41
N ILE A 133 -12.40 -12.97 0.48
CA ILE A 133 -11.80 -13.62 -0.69
C ILE A 133 -12.78 -14.64 -1.31
N GLU A 134 -13.44 -15.46 -0.51
CA GLU A 134 -14.45 -16.42 -0.95
C GLU A 134 -15.64 -15.72 -1.62
N GLU A 135 -16.01 -14.55 -1.17
CA GLU A 135 -17.04 -13.67 -1.76
C GLU A 135 -16.56 -12.91 -3.01
N ASN A 136 -15.32 -13.13 -3.46
CA ASN A 136 -14.68 -12.42 -4.57
C ASN A 136 -14.57 -10.89 -4.40
N THR A 137 -14.56 -10.41 -3.17
CA THR A 137 -14.27 -9.01 -2.85
C THR A 137 -12.82 -8.67 -3.17
N TRP A 138 -11.91 -9.61 -2.90
CA TRP A 138 -10.48 -9.49 -3.17
C TRP A 138 -9.98 -10.57 -4.10
N LEU A 139 -9.10 -10.18 -5.01
CA LEU A 139 -8.26 -11.09 -5.78
C LEU A 139 -6.88 -11.14 -5.14
N VAL A 140 -6.35 -12.33 -4.94
CA VAL A 140 -5.02 -12.52 -4.35
C VAL A 140 -4.00 -12.72 -5.46
N ASP A 141 -2.91 -11.96 -5.39
CA ASP A 141 -1.79 -12.06 -6.33
C ASP A 141 -0.46 -11.92 -5.58
N LYS A 142 0.62 -12.31 -6.22
CA LYS A 142 1.98 -12.12 -5.69
C LYS A 142 2.39 -10.66 -5.82
N ALA A 143 2.92 -10.12 -4.75
CA ALA A 143 3.42 -8.75 -4.75
C ALA A 143 4.77 -8.67 -5.49
N ASP A 144 4.87 -7.71 -6.41
CA ASP A 144 6.11 -7.30 -7.04
C ASP A 144 6.62 -6.04 -6.35
N ILE A 145 7.61 -6.19 -5.46
CA ILE A 145 8.10 -5.10 -4.61
C ILE A 145 8.58 -3.89 -5.41
N PRO A 146 9.38 -4.02 -6.49
CA PRO A 146 9.77 -2.88 -7.31
C PRO A 146 8.57 -2.06 -7.82
N SER A 147 7.54 -2.72 -8.34
CA SER A 147 6.32 -2.04 -8.81
C SER A 147 5.56 -1.37 -7.66
N LEU A 148 5.54 -1.98 -6.47
CA LEU A 148 4.86 -1.42 -5.29
C LEU A 148 5.60 -0.20 -4.73
N MET A 149 6.90 -0.11 -4.91
CA MET A 149 7.73 1.00 -4.44
C MET A 149 7.88 2.11 -5.47
N ASP A 150 7.48 1.90 -6.73
CA ASP A 150 7.51 2.93 -7.77
C ASP A 150 6.30 3.86 -7.66
N GLU A 151 6.55 5.12 -7.33
CA GLU A 151 5.51 6.16 -7.23
C GLU A 151 4.79 6.39 -8.56
N LYS A 152 5.50 6.28 -9.68
CA LYS A 152 4.92 6.47 -11.02
C LYS A 152 3.97 5.34 -11.38
N ALA A 153 4.29 4.11 -10.97
CA ALA A 153 3.46 2.94 -11.17
C ALA A 153 2.18 2.98 -10.33
N SER A 154 2.16 3.73 -9.23
CA SER A 154 1.02 3.78 -8.28
C SER A 154 -0.32 4.06 -8.93
N LYS A 155 -0.38 4.97 -9.89
CA LYS A 155 -1.62 5.38 -10.58
C LYS A 155 -2.24 4.25 -11.40
N ASN A 156 -1.41 3.36 -11.92
CA ASN A 156 -1.84 2.25 -12.78
C ASN A 156 -1.79 0.90 -12.06
N LEU A 157 -1.32 0.86 -10.83
CA LEU A 157 -1.03 -0.36 -10.08
C LEU A 157 -2.21 -1.35 -10.07
N TRP A 158 -3.44 -0.85 -9.91
CA TRP A 158 -4.65 -1.67 -9.95
C TRP A 158 -4.93 -2.23 -11.35
N LYS A 159 -4.83 -1.41 -12.39
CA LYS A 159 -5.02 -1.83 -13.80
C LYS A 159 -3.98 -2.85 -14.21
N ASP A 160 -2.73 -2.62 -13.84
CA ASP A 160 -1.62 -3.51 -14.16
C ASP A 160 -1.77 -4.86 -13.44
N ALA A 161 -2.25 -4.84 -12.19
CA ALA A 161 -2.56 -6.06 -11.45
C ALA A 161 -3.67 -6.87 -12.13
N LEU A 162 -4.76 -6.24 -12.53
CA LEU A 162 -5.84 -6.92 -13.26
C LEU A 162 -5.40 -7.44 -14.64
N GLY A 163 -4.56 -6.67 -15.34
CA GLY A 163 -3.99 -7.09 -16.61
C GLY A 163 -3.13 -8.35 -16.49
N LYS A 164 -2.34 -8.46 -15.41
CA LYS A 164 -1.53 -9.66 -15.11
C LYS A 164 -2.41 -10.88 -14.78
N LEU A 165 -3.56 -10.69 -14.15
CA LEU A 165 -4.51 -11.76 -13.85
C LEU A 165 -5.24 -12.25 -15.12
N GLY A 166 -5.35 -11.41 -16.16
CA GLY A 166 -5.86 -11.76 -17.46
C GLY A 166 -7.37 -12.06 -17.51
N GLY A 167 -7.84 -12.56 -18.66
CA GLY A 167 -9.22 -13.01 -18.84
C GLY A 167 -10.28 -11.94 -18.53
N LYS A 168 -11.31 -12.31 -17.74
CA LYS A 168 -12.40 -11.40 -17.35
C LYS A 168 -11.92 -10.16 -16.58
N TYR A 169 -10.80 -10.27 -15.86
CA TYR A 169 -10.26 -9.19 -15.02
C TYR A 169 -9.64 -8.07 -15.85
N GLU A 170 -9.04 -8.37 -16.99
CA GLU A 170 -8.55 -7.36 -17.93
C GLU A 170 -9.68 -6.47 -18.44
N MET A 171 -10.85 -7.04 -18.67
CA MET A 171 -12.03 -6.26 -19.07
C MET A 171 -12.44 -5.25 -17.99
N TRP A 172 -12.38 -5.63 -16.70
CA TRP A 172 -12.70 -4.73 -15.60
C TRP A 172 -11.77 -3.52 -15.53
N SER A 173 -10.50 -3.68 -15.92
CA SER A 173 -9.54 -2.57 -15.94
C SER A 173 -9.93 -1.42 -16.87
N ARG A 174 -10.81 -1.69 -17.83
CA ARG A 174 -11.26 -0.74 -18.89
C ARG A 174 -12.51 0.04 -18.52
N PHE A 175 -13.26 -0.37 -17.49
CA PHE A 175 -14.46 0.35 -17.10
C PHE A 175 -14.12 1.69 -16.42
N PRO A 176 -14.91 2.76 -16.65
CA PRO A 176 -14.73 4.04 -15.97
C PRO A 176 -15.02 3.90 -14.47
N GLN A 177 -14.37 4.72 -13.66
CA GLN A 177 -14.52 4.70 -12.20
C GLN A 177 -15.92 5.17 -11.75
N ILE A 178 -16.55 6.02 -12.53
CA ILE A 178 -17.91 6.52 -12.33
C ILE A 178 -18.66 6.21 -13.62
N PRO A 179 -19.77 5.46 -13.57
CA PRO A 179 -20.63 5.32 -14.74
C PRO A 179 -21.17 6.70 -15.09
N THR A 180 -20.79 7.22 -16.26
CA THR A 180 -21.45 8.40 -16.80
C THR A 180 -22.87 7.95 -17.21
N LEU A 181 -23.88 8.43 -16.49
CA LEU A 181 -25.25 8.35 -16.94
C LEU A 181 -25.37 9.18 -18.22
N ASN A 182 -25.46 8.53 -19.37
CA ASN A 182 -25.89 9.14 -20.62
C ASN A 182 -27.42 9.20 -20.64
#